data_127116f9a4a61af769bd193278a02eb8
#
_entry.id   127116f9a4a61af769bd193278a02eb8
#
_cell.length_a   1.000
_cell.length_b   1.000
_cell.length_c   1.000
_cell.angle_alpha   90.00
_cell.angle_beta   90.00
_cell.angle_gamma   90.00
#
_symmetry.space_group_name_H-M   'P 1'
#
loop_
_entity.id
_entity.type
_entity.pdbx_description
1 polymer ?
#
loop_
_entity_poly.entity_id
_entity_poly.type
_entity_poly.pdbx_seq_one_letter_code
_entity_poly.pdbx_strand_id
1 'polypeptide(L)'
;RQGSACSAGKLHDTEVSGLADEKHEPNRNGHSRQKWLPVVAILLLVLLAAGLSVRYISFVSQTIYQESTSHLEEVLHKSNTMLKEMVRKNVTYLHLYNGFLESTSDEAEIQAYIEAAQQNTGFADFYFLTYDGNYMTVTGETGYLGLQTNLDEKLAHDEDVVVNTALPGTPQMLAFICPETQGSYRGFAYDAIAISYYNDAVLRLLDNSAFQG
;
A
#
# COMPACT_ATOMS: atom_id res chain seq x y z
N ARG A 1 -61.08 -28.65 9.91
CA ARG A 1 -61.56 -29.24 11.17
C ARG A 1 -61.44 -28.18 12.22
N GLN A 2 -62.54 -27.44 12.53
CA GLN A 2 -63.55 -27.74 13.57
C GLN A 2 -62.92 -27.43 14.94
N GLY A 3 -63.52 -26.60 15.80
CA GLY A 3 -64.86 -26.12 15.96
C GLY A 3 -64.85 -25.14 17.14
N SER A 4 -65.65 -24.08 17.16
CA SER A 4 -67.00 -24.09 17.76
C SER A 4 -66.93 -24.31 19.27
N ALA A 5 -67.48 -23.45 20.13
CA ALA A 5 -68.77 -22.91 20.35
C ALA A 5 -68.74 -21.95 21.56
N CYS A 6 -69.31 -20.77 21.61
CA CYS A 6 -70.68 -20.50 22.13
C CYS A 6 -70.98 -20.86 23.58
N SER A 7 -71.27 -19.83 24.39
CA SER A 7 -72.43 -19.75 25.27
C SER A 7 -72.40 -18.47 26.13
N ALA A 8 -73.16 -17.52 26.05
CA ALA A 8 -74.50 -17.06 26.31
C ALA A 8 -75.04 -17.26 27.76
N GLY A 9 -75.49 -16.16 28.30
CA GLY A 9 -76.48 -16.12 29.39
C GLY A 9 -75.96 -15.38 30.64
N LYS A 10 -76.62 -14.52 31.34
CA LYS A 10 -78.05 -14.08 31.35
C LYS A 10 -78.10 -12.93 32.35
N LEU A 11 -78.98 -12.05 32.07
CA LEU A 11 -79.46 -10.97 32.90
C LEU A 11 -79.76 -11.35 34.39
N HIS A 12 -79.56 -10.37 35.30
CA HIS A 12 -80.53 -10.08 36.31
C HIS A 12 -80.39 -8.62 36.79
N ASP A 13 -81.54 -7.92 36.64
CA ASP A 13 -81.87 -6.65 37.28
C ASP A 13 -81.98 -6.81 38.80
N THR A 14 -81.69 -5.80 39.55
CA THR A 14 -82.54 -5.29 40.59
C THR A 14 -82.04 -3.97 41.19
N GLU A 15 -82.95 -3.11 41.32
CA GLU A 15 -83.07 -1.73 41.78
C GLU A 15 -82.58 -1.45 43.20
N VAL A 16 -82.48 -0.16 43.41
CA VAL A 16 -82.93 0.67 44.51
C VAL A 16 -81.87 1.33 45.41
N SER A 17 -81.85 2.65 45.23
CA SER A 17 -81.91 3.69 46.23
C SER A 17 -80.83 3.87 47.31
N GLY A 18 -80.33 5.07 47.34
CA GLY A 18 -79.61 5.63 48.54
C GLY A 18 -78.90 6.93 48.30
N LEU A 19 -79.57 8.06 48.54
CA LEU A 19 -78.94 9.40 48.64
C LEU A 19 -77.80 9.42 49.64
N ALA A 20 -76.65 10.00 49.20
CA ALA A 20 -75.83 10.85 50.10
C ALA A 20 -74.94 11.76 49.25
N ASP A 21 -75.21 13.01 49.39
CA ASP A 21 -74.48 14.16 48.90
C ASP A 21 -73.10 14.21 49.57
N GLU A 22 -72.03 13.96 48.85
CA GLU A 22 -70.68 14.20 49.32
C GLU A 22 -69.91 15.01 48.28
N LYS A 23 -69.75 16.28 48.62
CA LYS A 23 -68.94 17.25 47.92
C LYS A 23 -67.50 16.70 47.74
N HIS A 24 -67.21 16.20 46.56
CA HIS A 24 -65.84 15.88 46.22
C HIS A 24 -65.23 17.08 45.51
N GLU A 25 -64.33 17.75 46.21
CA GLU A 25 -63.44 18.76 45.64
C GLU A 25 -62.59 18.10 44.53
N PRO A 26 -62.52 18.70 43.31
CA PRO A 26 -61.68 18.14 42.29
C PRO A 26 -60.20 18.40 42.63
N ASN A 27 -59.49 17.35 42.93
CA ASN A 27 -58.03 17.32 43.09
C ASN A 27 -57.36 17.83 41.79
N ARG A 28 -57.08 19.12 41.73
CA ARG A 28 -56.57 19.89 40.57
C ARG A 28 -55.07 19.58 40.25
N ASN A 29 -54.40 18.69 40.93
CA ASN A 29 -52.95 18.48 40.82
C ASN A 29 -52.54 17.26 40.00
N GLY A 30 -53.46 16.48 39.44
CA GLY A 30 -53.11 15.28 38.63
C GLY A 30 -52.85 15.52 37.16
N HIS A 31 -53.33 16.63 36.57
CA HIS A 31 -53.36 16.82 35.13
C HIS A 31 -52.07 17.41 34.51
N SER A 32 -51.19 17.99 35.31
CA SER A 32 -49.96 18.59 34.75
C SER A 32 -48.85 17.55 34.55
N ARG A 33 -48.75 16.53 35.38
CA ARG A 33 -47.74 15.46 35.27
C ARG A 33 -47.97 14.56 34.03
N GLN A 34 -49.23 14.32 33.64
CA GLN A 34 -49.55 13.42 32.55
C GLN A 34 -49.26 14.00 31.18
N LYS A 35 -49.15 15.33 31.03
CA LYS A 35 -48.79 16.02 29.78
C LYS A 35 -47.28 16.00 29.46
N TRP A 36 -46.42 15.81 30.46
CA TRP A 36 -44.95 15.78 30.29
C TRP A 36 -44.42 14.40 29.97
N LEU A 37 -45.13 13.34 30.27
CA LEU A 37 -44.72 11.95 30.01
C LEU A 37 -44.38 11.71 28.52
N PRO A 38 -45.24 12.09 27.54
CA PRO A 38 -44.90 11.88 26.14
C PRO A 38 -43.75 12.73 25.66
N VAL A 39 -43.56 13.95 26.20
CA VAL A 39 -42.41 14.83 25.84
C VAL A 39 -41.11 14.22 26.34
N VAL A 40 -41.08 13.71 27.57
CA VAL A 40 -39.88 13.02 28.14
C VAL A 40 -39.58 11.74 27.37
N ALA A 41 -40.61 10.97 26.99
CA ALA A 41 -40.42 9.76 26.18
C ALA A 41 -39.81 10.05 24.80
N ILE A 42 -40.29 11.10 24.10
CA ILE A 42 -39.75 11.53 22.81
C ILE A 42 -38.30 12.00 22.99
N LEU A 43 -38.00 12.77 24.00
CA LEU A 43 -36.65 13.29 24.27
C LEU A 43 -35.66 12.13 24.54
N LEU A 44 -36.11 11.11 25.29
CA LEU A 44 -35.31 9.91 25.60
C LEU A 44 -35.05 9.09 24.31
N LEU A 45 -36.04 8.99 23.42
CA LEU A 45 -35.96 8.29 22.14
C LEU A 45 -34.94 8.99 21.21
N VAL A 46 -35.01 10.34 21.18
CA VAL A 46 -34.03 11.15 20.40
C VAL A 46 -32.62 11.00 20.92
N LEU A 47 -32.43 11.03 22.25
CA LEU A 47 -31.11 10.81 22.84
C LEU A 47 -30.56 9.41 22.57
N LEU A 48 -31.42 8.41 22.62
CA LEU A 48 -31.06 7.03 22.31
C LEU A 48 -30.66 6.86 20.83
N ALA A 49 -31.45 7.46 19.93
CA ALA A 49 -31.13 7.47 18.49
C ALA A 49 -29.81 8.20 18.20
N ALA A 50 -29.59 9.36 18.83
CA ALA A 50 -28.33 10.09 18.70
C ALA A 50 -27.13 9.28 19.24
N GLY A 51 -27.26 8.65 20.40
CA GLY A 51 -26.23 7.78 20.98
C GLY A 51 -25.89 6.59 20.08
N LEU A 52 -26.88 5.93 19.51
CA LEU A 52 -26.68 4.84 18.57
C LEU A 52 -26.01 5.31 17.28
N SER A 53 -26.40 6.50 16.77
CA SER A 53 -25.80 7.07 15.57
C SER A 53 -24.32 7.40 15.77
N VAL A 54 -23.95 8.01 16.88
CA VAL A 54 -22.54 8.30 17.22
C VAL A 54 -21.74 7.01 17.35
N ARG A 55 -22.29 6.00 18.02
CA ARG A 55 -21.63 4.70 18.15
C ARG A 55 -21.46 3.98 16.81
N TYR A 56 -22.46 4.05 15.95
CA TYR A 56 -22.39 3.50 14.60
C TYR A 56 -21.32 4.21 13.75
N ILE A 57 -21.29 5.54 13.75
CA ILE A 57 -20.27 6.32 13.02
C ILE A 57 -18.86 5.98 13.53
N SER A 58 -18.67 5.90 14.85
CA SER A 58 -17.38 5.52 15.43
C SER A 58 -16.96 4.10 15.02
N PHE A 59 -17.89 3.15 15.04
CA PHE A 59 -17.63 1.77 14.61
C PHE A 59 -17.25 1.70 13.13
N VAL A 60 -18.00 2.35 12.25
CA VAL A 60 -17.73 2.39 10.79
C VAL A 60 -16.39 3.06 10.51
N SER A 61 -16.11 4.22 11.15
CA SER A 61 -14.82 4.89 11.04
C SER A 61 -13.67 3.96 11.44
N GLN A 62 -13.77 3.32 12.59
CA GLN A 62 -12.72 2.43 13.09
C GLN A 62 -12.49 1.25 12.16
N THR A 63 -13.57 0.66 11.62
CA THR A 63 -13.49 -0.46 10.67
C THR A 63 -12.81 -0.03 9.36
N ILE A 64 -13.21 1.12 8.80
CA ILE A 64 -12.61 1.67 7.57
C ILE A 64 -11.12 1.97 7.79
N TYR A 65 -10.76 2.58 8.93
CA TYR A 65 -9.37 2.86 9.26
C TYR A 65 -8.54 1.58 9.38
N GLN A 66 -9.05 0.56 10.07
CA GLN A 66 -8.35 -0.71 10.23
C GLN A 66 -8.18 -1.43 8.89
N GLU A 67 -9.22 -1.50 8.08
CA GLU A 67 -9.18 -2.13 6.76
C GLU A 67 -8.22 -1.40 5.83
N SER A 68 -8.28 -0.07 5.79
CA SER A 68 -7.37 0.76 4.98
C SER A 68 -5.91 0.62 5.42
N THR A 69 -5.66 0.60 6.74
CA THR A 69 -4.29 0.44 7.27
C THR A 69 -3.75 -0.95 6.96
N SER A 70 -4.54 -2.00 7.15
CA SER A 70 -4.15 -3.38 6.83
C SER A 70 -3.84 -3.55 5.34
N HIS A 71 -4.67 -2.96 4.47
CA HIS A 71 -4.43 -3.00 3.02
C HIS A 71 -3.14 -2.25 2.64
N LEU A 72 -2.88 -1.08 3.25
CA LEU A 72 -1.63 -0.34 3.02
C LEU A 72 -0.40 -1.13 3.49
N GLU A 73 -0.48 -1.77 4.65
CA GLU A 73 0.61 -2.63 5.16
C GLU A 73 0.88 -3.81 4.22
N GLU A 74 -0.16 -4.45 3.70
CA GLU A 74 -0.05 -5.54 2.72
C GLU A 74 0.62 -5.07 1.42
N VAL A 75 0.17 -3.93 0.86
CA VAL A 75 0.75 -3.33 -0.35
C VAL A 75 2.21 -2.96 -0.13
N LEU A 76 2.54 -2.33 1.01
CA LEU A 76 3.92 -1.99 1.35
C LEU A 76 4.80 -3.24 1.53
N HIS A 77 4.29 -4.28 2.18
CA HIS A 77 5.02 -5.53 2.36
C HIS A 77 5.28 -6.21 1.00
N LYS A 78 4.27 -6.28 0.14
CA LYS A 78 4.38 -6.86 -1.21
C LYS A 78 5.39 -6.07 -2.05
N SER A 79 5.30 -4.73 -2.06
CA SER A 79 6.23 -3.86 -2.77
C SER A 79 7.67 -4.00 -2.26
N ASN A 80 7.88 -4.07 -0.94
CA ASN A 80 9.20 -4.28 -0.35
C ASN A 80 9.79 -5.64 -0.72
N THR A 81 8.97 -6.69 -0.72
CA THR A 81 9.39 -8.03 -1.13
C THR A 81 9.82 -8.05 -2.60
N MET A 82 9.06 -7.40 -3.47
CA MET A 82 9.40 -7.31 -4.90
C MET A 82 10.67 -6.51 -5.15
N LEU A 83 10.86 -5.39 -4.45
CA LEU A 83 12.11 -4.63 -4.53
C LEU A 83 13.31 -5.48 -4.11
N LYS A 84 13.19 -6.21 -3.01
CA LYS A 84 14.26 -7.13 -2.56
C LYS A 84 14.56 -8.22 -3.59
N GLU A 85 13.54 -8.80 -4.20
CA GLU A 85 13.72 -9.79 -5.25
C GLU A 85 14.35 -9.19 -6.51
N MET A 86 13.93 -7.99 -6.90
CA MET A 86 14.52 -7.25 -8.02
C MET A 86 16.01 -6.97 -7.76
N VAL A 87 16.36 -6.47 -6.58
CA VAL A 87 17.77 -6.25 -6.19
C VAL A 87 18.54 -7.55 -6.29
N ARG A 88 18.08 -8.61 -5.63
CA ARG A 88 18.77 -9.91 -5.63
C ARG A 88 18.96 -10.47 -7.03
N LYS A 89 17.94 -10.37 -7.87
CA LYS A 89 17.97 -10.84 -9.26
C LYS A 89 19.01 -10.08 -10.08
N ASN A 90 19.02 -8.75 -9.98
CA ASN A 90 19.94 -7.90 -10.74
C ASN A 90 21.38 -8.06 -10.29
N VAL A 91 21.61 -8.17 -9.00
CA VAL A 91 22.94 -8.51 -8.44
C VAL A 91 23.42 -9.86 -8.98
N THR A 92 22.55 -10.88 -8.96
CA THR A 92 22.92 -12.19 -9.53
C THR A 92 23.25 -12.08 -11.02
N TYR A 93 22.54 -11.28 -11.79
CA TYR A 93 22.86 -11.06 -13.21
C TYR A 93 24.18 -10.35 -13.39
N LEU A 94 24.47 -9.33 -12.58
CA LEU A 94 25.75 -8.63 -12.62
C LEU A 94 26.93 -9.59 -12.35
N HIS A 95 26.83 -10.45 -11.37
CA HIS A 95 27.87 -11.46 -11.11
C HIS A 95 28.01 -12.46 -12.28
N LEU A 96 26.92 -12.83 -12.94
CA LEU A 96 26.99 -13.66 -14.15
C LEU A 96 27.67 -12.92 -15.30
N TYR A 97 27.36 -11.64 -15.51
CA TYR A 97 28.02 -10.82 -16.53
C TYR A 97 29.50 -10.62 -16.22
N ASN A 98 29.85 -10.40 -14.95
CA ASN A 98 31.21 -10.31 -14.53
C ASN A 98 31.99 -11.60 -14.83
N GLY A 99 31.48 -12.76 -14.45
CA GLY A 99 32.10 -14.04 -14.77
C GLY A 99 32.26 -14.29 -16.28
N PHE A 100 31.33 -13.78 -17.10
CA PHE A 100 31.47 -13.83 -18.54
C PHE A 100 32.61 -12.90 -19.03
N LEU A 101 32.67 -11.66 -18.55
CA LEU A 101 33.70 -10.68 -18.90
C LEU A 101 35.12 -11.16 -18.52
N GLU A 102 35.25 -11.91 -17.43
CA GLU A 102 36.50 -12.55 -17.06
C GLU A 102 36.93 -13.69 -17.99
N SER A 103 35.92 -14.33 -18.64
CA SER A 103 36.18 -15.51 -19.48
C SER A 103 36.51 -15.16 -20.92
N THR A 104 36.21 -13.95 -21.42
CA THR A 104 36.45 -13.52 -22.81
C THR A 104 37.02 -12.10 -22.86
N SER A 105 37.86 -11.86 -23.85
CA SER A 105 38.37 -10.51 -24.20
C SER A 105 37.92 -10.07 -25.58
N ASP A 106 37.04 -10.87 -26.27
CA ASP A 106 36.50 -10.51 -27.57
C ASP A 106 35.40 -9.47 -27.39
N GLU A 107 35.66 -8.25 -27.83
CA GLU A 107 34.72 -7.12 -27.75
C GLU A 107 33.41 -7.37 -28.49
N ALA A 108 33.44 -8.07 -29.62
CA ALA A 108 32.23 -8.37 -30.39
C ALA A 108 31.37 -9.42 -29.65
N GLU A 109 32.01 -10.40 -29.02
CA GLU A 109 31.32 -11.41 -28.22
C GLU A 109 30.69 -10.77 -26.97
N ILE A 110 31.43 -9.89 -26.27
CA ILE A 110 30.95 -9.12 -25.12
C ILE A 110 29.72 -8.29 -25.51
N GLN A 111 29.82 -7.54 -26.61
CA GLN A 111 28.70 -6.72 -27.09
C GLN A 111 27.46 -7.57 -27.38
N ALA A 112 27.61 -8.64 -28.16
CA ALA A 112 26.49 -9.53 -28.51
C ALA A 112 25.83 -10.17 -27.28
N TYR A 113 26.63 -10.59 -26.29
CA TYR A 113 26.15 -11.18 -25.07
C TYR A 113 25.33 -10.18 -24.23
N ILE A 114 25.86 -8.97 -24.05
CA ILE A 114 25.18 -7.92 -23.27
C ILE A 114 23.89 -7.45 -23.97
N GLU A 115 23.90 -7.28 -25.30
CA GLU A 115 22.69 -6.94 -26.08
C GLU A 115 21.61 -8.01 -25.97
N ALA A 116 21.98 -9.29 -26.04
CA ALA A 116 21.04 -10.40 -25.82
C ALA A 116 20.52 -10.42 -24.38
N ALA A 117 21.36 -10.14 -23.40
CA ALA A 117 20.98 -10.03 -21.99
C ALA A 117 20.00 -8.86 -21.78
N GLN A 118 20.23 -7.70 -22.40
CA GLN A 118 19.34 -6.54 -22.34
C GLN A 118 17.95 -6.86 -22.87
N GLN A 119 17.87 -7.54 -24.02
CA GLN A 119 16.58 -7.96 -24.60
C GLN A 119 15.80 -8.91 -23.68
N ASN A 120 16.49 -9.79 -22.98
CA ASN A 120 15.86 -10.79 -22.09
C ASN A 120 15.48 -10.27 -20.72
N THR A 121 16.23 -9.31 -20.19
CA THR A 121 16.06 -8.81 -18.80
C THR A 121 15.39 -7.44 -18.74
N GLY A 122 15.43 -6.66 -19.84
CA GLY A 122 14.76 -5.37 -19.98
C GLY A 122 15.45 -4.23 -19.20
N PHE A 123 16.73 -4.36 -18.85
CA PHE A 123 17.49 -3.21 -18.33
C PHE A 123 17.68 -2.16 -19.45
N ALA A 124 17.80 -0.89 -19.06
CA ALA A 124 17.92 0.21 -20.02
C ALA A 124 19.31 0.23 -20.65
N ASP A 125 20.35 0.24 -19.82
CA ASP A 125 21.73 0.33 -20.27
C ASP A 125 22.66 -0.51 -19.41
N PHE A 126 23.79 -0.92 -20.00
CA PHE A 126 24.92 -1.56 -19.35
C PHE A 126 26.14 -0.64 -19.39
N TYR A 127 26.81 -0.47 -18.24
CA TYR A 127 27.93 0.42 -18.10
C TYR A 127 29.18 -0.32 -17.59
N PHE A 128 30.30 -0.02 -18.21
CA PHE A 128 31.63 -0.19 -17.63
C PHE A 128 31.94 1.10 -16.87
N LEU A 129 32.16 1.03 -15.56
CA LEU A 129 32.12 2.16 -14.65
C LEU A 129 33.47 2.30 -13.93
N THR A 130 33.96 3.53 -13.80
CA THR A 130 35.05 3.87 -12.90
C THR A 130 34.51 4.34 -11.53
N TYR A 131 35.28 4.26 -10.46
CA TYR A 131 34.84 4.68 -9.13
C TYR A 131 34.49 6.17 -9.03
N ASP A 132 35.09 7.01 -9.87
CA ASP A 132 34.75 8.44 -9.97
C ASP A 132 33.48 8.73 -10.77
N GLY A 133 32.81 7.68 -11.26
CA GLY A 133 31.51 7.79 -11.93
C GLY A 133 31.57 7.99 -13.44
N ASN A 134 32.76 7.96 -14.08
CA ASN A 134 32.83 7.93 -15.53
C ASN A 134 32.41 6.54 -16.03
N TYR A 135 31.78 6.51 -17.18
CA TYR A 135 31.31 5.26 -17.78
C TYR A 135 31.58 5.15 -19.27
N MET A 136 31.59 3.92 -19.74
CA MET A 136 31.44 3.55 -21.14
C MET A 136 30.33 2.51 -21.29
N THR A 137 29.49 2.67 -22.32
CA THR A 137 28.48 1.66 -22.70
C THR A 137 29.10 0.59 -23.61
N VAL A 138 28.39 -0.53 -23.83
CA VAL A 138 28.80 -1.57 -24.80
C VAL A 138 28.93 -1.03 -26.22
N THR A 139 28.20 0.01 -26.59
CA THR A 139 28.29 0.67 -27.90
C THR A 139 29.50 1.61 -28.01
N GLY A 140 30.18 1.91 -26.89
CA GLY A 140 31.34 2.79 -26.82
C GLY A 140 31.02 4.24 -26.51
N GLU A 141 29.76 4.56 -26.14
CA GLU A 141 29.39 5.88 -25.65
C GLU A 141 29.98 6.08 -24.26
N THR A 142 30.57 7.25 -24.03
CA THR A 142 31.16 7.61 -22.74
C THR A 142 30.42 8.77 -22.10
N GLY A 143 30.39 8.80 -20.79
CA GLY A 143 29.74 9.86 -20.03
C GLY A 143 30.03 9.79 -18.54
N TYR A 144 29.23 10.50 -17.76
CA TYR A 144 29.32 10.55 -16.32
C TYR A 144 27.95 10.22 -15.69
N LEU A 145 27.90 9.15 -14.89
CA LEU A 145 26.75 8.87 -14.03
C LEU A 145 26.81 9.79 -12.84
N GLY A 146 25.86 10.70 -12.74
CA GLY A 146 25.73 11.60 -11.58
C GLY A 146 25.31 10.85 -10.34
N LEU A 147 26.25 10.19 -9.73
CA LEU A 147 26.04 9.41 -8.51
C LEU A 147 26.00 10.37 -7.32
N GLN A 148 24.89 10.43 -6.62
CA GLN A 148 24.71 11.26 -5.43
C GLN A 148 25.46 10.71 -4.20
N THR A 149 26.10 9.56 -4.31
CA THR A 149 26.83 8.90 -3.23
C THR A 149 28.29 8.77 -3.58
N ASN A 150 29.15 8.90 -2.55
CA ASN A 150 30.56 8.60 -2.66
C ASN A 150 30.71 7.08 -2.91
N LEU A 151 30.85 6.69 -4.19
CA LEU A 151 30.98 5.30 -4.59
C LEU A 151 32.25 4.68 -4.04
N ASP A 152 33.35 5.46 -3.99
CA ASP A 152 34.62 4.99 -3.50
C ASP A 152 34.54 4.34 -2.11
N GLU A 153 33.78 4.95 -1.21
CA GLU A 153 33.61 4.43 0.15
C GLU A 153 32.79 3.14 0.20
N LYS A 154 31.75 3.04 -0.63
CA LYS A 154 30.85 1.88 -0.66
C LYS A 154 31.43 0.71 -1.43
N LEU A 155 32.09 0.99 -2.56
CA LEU A 155 32.71 -0.03 -3.40
C LEU A 155 34.04 -0.54 -2.82
N ALA A 156 34.70 0.24 -1.94
CA ALA A 156 35.90 -0.19 -1.24
C ALA A 156 35.68 -1.40 -0.29
N HIS A 157 34.44 -1.75 -0.02
CA HIS A 157 34.04 -2.91 0.79
C HIS A 157 33.57 -4.12 -0.03
N ASP A 158 33.74 -4.11 -1.35
CA ASP A 158 33.29 -5.16 -2.28
C ASP A 158 31.77 -5.48 -2.16
N GLU A 159 30.96 -4.48 -1.76
CA GLU A 159 29.52 -4.64 -1.63
C GLU A 159 28.79 -4.16 -2.89
N ASP A 160 27.82 -4.95 -3.37
CA ASP A 160 26.92 -4.52 -4.43
C ASP A 160 26.12 -3.28 -4.00
N VAL A 161 26.07 -2.30 -4.87
CA VAL A 161 25.46 -1.00 -4.57
C VAL A 161 24.27 -0.75 -5.48
N VAL A 162 23.19 -0.26 -4.88
CA VAL A 162 22.01 0.24 -5.62
C VAL A 162 21.93 1.74 -5.41
N VAL A 163 21.98 2.50 -6.50
CA VAL A 163 21.93 3.96 -6.47
C VAL A 163 20.87 4.50 -7.39
N ASN A 164 20.26 5.61 -6.99
CA ASN A 164 19.39 6.38 -7.87
C ASN A 164 20.24 7.47 -8.55
N THR A 165 20.34 7.43 -9.86
CA THR A 165 21.05 8.45 -10.64
C THR A 165 20.11 9.63 -10.88
N ALA A 166 20.47 10.81 -10.41
CA ALA A 166 19.69 12.02 -10.62
C ALA A 166 20.60 13.15 -11.11
N LEU A 167 20.89 13.17 -12.40
CA LEU A 167 21.43 14.36 -13.04
C LEU A 167 20.28 15.31 -13.45
N PRO A 168 20.40 16.61 -13.18
CA PRO A 168 19.43 17.58 -13.68
C PRO A 168 19.30 17.50 -15.20
N GLY A 169 18.08 17.25 -15.70
CA GLY A 169 17.80 17.17 -17.14
C GLY A 169 17.96 15.80 -17.78
N THR A 170 18.33 14.76 -17.01
CA THR A 170 18.36 13.36 -17.50
C THR A 170 17.23 12.53 -16.86
N PRO A 171 16.79 11.45 -17.52
CA PRO A 171 15.86 10.51 -16.88
C PRO A 171 16.45 9.96 -15.59
N GLN A 172 15.64 9.91 -14.54
CA GLN A 172 16.04 9.26 -13.29
C GLN A 172 16.09 7.75 -13.50
N MET A 173 17.19 7.14 -13.10
CA MET A 173 17.43 5.72 -13.25
C MET A 173 17.83 5.10 -11.91
N LEU A 174 17.45 3.85 -11.75
CA LEU A 174 17.96 2.99 -10.68
C LEU A 174 19.13 2.17 -11.26
N ALA A 175 20.32 2.38 -10.76
CA ALA A 175 21.51 1.65 -11.17
C ALA A 175 21.92 0.62 -10.11
N PHE A 176 22.20 -0.60 -10.57
CA PHE A 176 22.76 -1.69 -9.78
C PHE A 176 24.23 -1.80 -10.18
N ILE A 177 25.14 -1.78 -9.23
CA ILE A 177 26.58 -1.72 -9.45
C ILE A 177 27.24 -2.89 -8.73
N CYS A 178 28.07 -3.63 -9.46
CA CYS A 178 28.92 -4.69 -8.93
C CYS A 178 30.38 -4.26 -9.00
N PRO A 179 31.09 -4.19 -7.86
CA PRO A 179 32.45 -3.62 -7.76
C PRO A 179 33.58 -4.60 -8.11
N GLU A 180 33.30 -5.74 -8.67
CA GLU A 180 34.25 -6.87 -8.59
C GLU A 180 35.36 -6.93 -9.63
N THR A 181 35.44 -6.05 -10.65
CA THR A 181 36.43 -6.31 -11.70
C THR A 181 37.11 -5.09 -12.24
N GLN A 182 38.37 -4.99 -11.96
CA GLN A 182 39.28 -4.20 -12.77
C GLN A 182 39.44 -4.87 -14.13
N GLY A 183 39.01 -4.18 -15.19
CA GLY A 183 39.04 -4.67 -16.54
C GLY A 183 39.26 -3.55 -17.54
N SER A 184 39.32 -3.91 -18.81
CA SER A 184 39.36 -2.95 -19.91
C SER A 184 38.45 -3.40 -21.04
N TYR A 185 37.64 -2.48 -21.51
CA TYR A 185 36.75 -2.68 -22.67
C TYR A 185 36.97 -1.54 -23.67
N ARG A 186 37.34 -1.85 -24.91
CA ARG A 186 37.66 -0.85 -25.97
C ARG A 186 38.67 0.22 -25.50
N GLY A 187 39.66 -0.19 -24.68
CA GLY A 187 40.68 0.72 -24.14
C GLY A 187 40.19 1.58 -22.96
N PHE A 188 38.94 1.45 -22.54
CA PHE A 188 38.42 2.08 -21.33
C PHE A 188 38.66 1.15 -20.13
N ALA A 189 39.49 1.60 -19.19
CA ALA A 189 39.70 0.89 -17.93
C ALA A 189 38.48 1.12 -17.02
N TYR A 190 37.96 0.06 -16.41
CA TYR A 190 36.86 0.12 -15.49
C TYR A 190 37.12 -0.64 -14.19
N ASP A 191 36.49 -0.20 -13.14
CA ASP A 191 36.60 -0.75 -11.77
C ASP A 191 35.36 -1.49 -11.33
N ALA A 192 34.22 -1.30 -12.07
CA ALA A 192 32.95 -1.88 -11.77
C ALA A 192 32.10 -2.03 -13.04
N ILE A 193 31.08 -2.87 -12.99
CA ILE A 193 30.02 -2.93 -14.01
C ILE A 193 28.68 -2.54 -13.40
N ALA A 194 27.82 -1.96 -14.22
CA ALA A 194 26.49 -1.56 -13.76
C ALA A 194 25.41 -1.81 -14.82
N ILE A 195 24.20 -2.07 -14.36
CA ILE A 195 22.99 -2.04 -15.20
C ILE A 195 22.01 -1.01 -14.63
N SER A 196 21.26 -0.38 -15.50
CA SER A 196 20.26 0.61 -15.08
C SER A 196 18.86 0.30 -15.56
N TYR A 197 17.87 0.80 -14.83
CA TYR A 197 16.47 0.79 -15.19
C TYR A 197 15.91 2.21 -15.05
N TYR A 198 15.07 2.63 -15.99
CA TYR A 198 14.32 3.87 -15.82
C TYR A 198 13.36 3.76 -14.63
N ASN A 199 13.30 4.79 -13.80
CA ASN A 199 12.44 4.79 -12.61
C ASN A 199 10.97 4.52 -12.96
N ASP A 200 10.48 5.04 -14.09
CA ASP A 200 9.13 4.77 -14.57
C ASP A 200 8.87 3.28 -14.84
N ALA A 201 9.87 2.55 -15.34
CA ALA A 201 9.75 1.11 -15.55
C ALA A 201 9.68 0.36 -14.22
N VAL A 202 10.48 0.76 -13.25
CA VAL A 202 10.45 0.21 -11.88
C VAL A 202 9.11 0.49 -11.20
N LEU A 203 8.62 1.73 -11.30
CA LEU A 203 7.32 2.11 -10.73
C LEU A 203 6.17 1.31 -11.34
N ARG A 204 6.16 1.10 -12.67
CA ARG A 204 5.14 0.28 -13.34
C ARG A 204 5.16 -1.18 -12.88
N LEU A 205 6.34 -1.75 -12.62
CA LEU A 205 6.48 -3.10 -12.08
C LEU A 205 5.86 -3.19 -10.67
N LEU A 206 6.10 -2.19 -9.83
CA LEU A 206 5.54 -2.13 -8.49
C LEU A 206 4.02 -1.91 -8.51
N ASP A 207 3.52 -1.05 -9.39
CA ASP A 207 2.10 -0.71 -9.52
C ASP A 207 1.27 -1.90 -10.01
N ASN A 208 1.71 -2.56 -11.09
CA ASN A 208 1.04 -3.74 -11.62
C ASN A 208 0.95 -4.90 -10.63
N SER A 209 1.87 -4.99 -9.70
CA SER A 209 1.88 -6.06 -8.70
C SER A 209 1.04 -5.76 -7.47
N ALA A 210 0.88 -4.48 -7.13
CA ALA A 210 0.09 -4.05 -5.98
C ALA A 210 -1.43 -4.22 -6.22
N PHE A 211 -1.87 -4.13 -7.50
CA PHE A 211 -3.29 -4.14 -7.88
C PHE A 211 -3.78 -5.43 -8.54
N GLN A 212 -2.95 -6.46 -8.70
CA GLN A 212 -3.33 -7.77 -9.27
C GLN A 212 -3.56 -8.85 -8.20
N GLY A 213 -3.89 -8.47 -6.98
CA GLY A 213 -4.22 -9.36 -5.86
C GLY A 213 -5.71 -9.47 -5.63
#